data_4444821fcf07b570f1d60aae7ebd9234
#
_entry.id   4444821fcf07b570f1d60aae7ebd9234
#
_cell.length_a   1.000
_cell.length_b   1.000
_cell.length_c   1.000
_cell.angle_alpha   90.00
_cell.angle_beta   90.00
_cell.angle_gamma   90.00
#
_symmetry.space_group_name_H-M   'P 1'
#
loop_
_entity.id
_entity.type
_entity.pdbx_description
1 polymer ?
#
loop_
_entity_poly.entity_id
_entity_poly.type
_entity_poly.pdbx_seq_one_letter_code
_entity_poly.pdbx_strand_id
1 'polypeptide(L)'
;MKFYPERLTQLRESLNISKAEAARRLNISAMTYGRYEKGEREPSYQSVCYIAQVFHCNVDFLYGVSDDMDCDYIIISRSESPDLYALVEIMKKDAELSNRLTIYARELLKKRENT
;
A
#
# COMPACT_ATOMS: atom_id res chain seq x y z
N MET A 1 -11.05 -0.59 -18.59
CA MET A 1 -10.41 0.39 -17.70
C MET A 1 -9.06 0.78 -18.28
N LYS A 2 -8.68 2.03 -18.10
CA LYS A 2 -7.43 2.53 -18.65
C LYS A 2 -6.37 2.66 -17.53
N PHE A 3 -5.20 2.08 -17.80
CA PHE A 3 -4.05 2.25 -16.92
C PHE A 3 -3.41 3.62 -17.12
N TYR A 4 -3.02 4.28 -16.04
CA TYR A 4 -2.41 5.60 -16.06
C TYR A 4 -0.93 5.50 -15.69
N PRO A 5 -0.02 5.58 -16.69
CA PRO A 5 1.43 5.46 -16.43
C PRO A 5 1.95 6.48 -15.43
N GLU A 6 1.42 7.70 -15.44
CA GLU A 6 1.82 8.76 -14.52
C GLU A 6 1.52 8.43 -13.06
N ARG A 7 0.50 7.60 -12.82
CA ARG A 7 0.17 7.16 -11.47
C ARG A 7 1.14 6.10 -10.96
N LEU A 8 1.68 5.28 -11.86
CA LEU A 8 2.75 4.35 -11.51
C LEU A 8 4.00 5.11 -11.10
N THR A 9 4.33 6.17 -11.83
CA THR A 9 5.46 7.04 -11.49
C THR A 9 5.25 7.69 -10.12
N GLN A 10 4.04 8.21 -9.85
CA GLN A 10 3.72 8.81 -8.55
C GLN A 10 3.88 7.80 -7.41
N LEU A 11 3.42 6.57 -7.63
CA LEU A 11 3.56 5.50 -6.64
C LEU A 11 5.02 5.21 -6.34
N ARG A 12 5.84 5.05 -7.37
CA ARG A 12 7.27 4.78 -7.20
C ARG A 12 7.96 5.94 -6.47
N GLU A 13 7.65 7.16 -6.84
CA GLU A 13 8.24 8.35 -6.19
C GLU A 13 7.82 8.47 -4.74
N SER A 14 6.58 8.10 -4.41
CA SER A 14 6.09 8.10 -3.04
C SER A 14 6.85 7.11 -2.16
N LEU A 15 7.35 6.02 -2.76
CA LEU A 15 8.16 5.02 -2.07
C LEU A 15 9.64 5.40 -2.02
N ASN A 16 10.01 6.48 -2.70
CA ASN A 16 11.37 6.99 -2.74
C ASN A 16 12.37 5.95 -3.28
N ILE A 17 11.97 5.25 -4.34
CA ILE A 17 12.81 4.22 -4.97
C ILE A 17 13.05 4.57 -6.44
N SER A 18 14.15 4.06 -6.98
CA SER A 18 14.50 4.23 -8.38
C SER A 18 13.67 3.29 -9.27
N LYS A 19 13.68 3.56 -10.57
CA LYS A 19 13.04 2.66 -11.55
C LYS A 19 13.66 1.26 -11.51
N ALA A 20 14.99 1.18 -11.35
CA ALA A 20 15.69 -0.09 -11.28
C ALA A 20 15.26 -0.88 -10.04
N GLU A 21 15.12 -0.20 -8.89
CA GLU A 21 14.66 -0.85 -7.67
C GLU A 21 13.21 -1.31 -7.79
N ALA A 22 12.35 -0.50 -8.40
CA ALA A 22 10.96 -0.89 -8.65
C ALA A 22 10.90 -2.17 -9.52
N ALA A 23 11.68 -2.19 -10.60
CA ALA A 23 11.74 -3.37 -11.47
C ALA A 23 12.22 -4.61 -10.70
N ARG A 24 13.23 -4.43 -9.86
CA ARG A 24 13.77 -5.53 -9.05
C ARG A 24 12.70 -6.10 -8.12
N ARG A 25 11.96 -5.23 -7.42
CA ARG A 25 10.90 -5.66 -6.51
C ARG A 25 9.76 -6.38 -7.22
N LEU A 26 9.48 -5.97 -8.47
CA LEU A 26 8.45 -6.58 -9.28
C LEU A 26 8.95 -7.81 -10.04
N ASN A 27 10.24 -8.12 -9.95
CA ASN A 27 10.86 -9.22 -10.63
C ASN A 27 10.68 -9.16 -12.15
N ILE A 28 10.82 -7.96 -12.70
CA ILE A 28 10.77 -7.72 -14.16
C ILE A 28 12.01 -6.95 -14.57
N SER A 29 12.28 -6.89 -15.89
CA SER A 29 13.43 -6.13 -16.39
C SER A 29 13.21 -4.63 -16.21
N ALA A 30 14.31 -3.88 -16.06
CA ALA A 30 14.25 -2.43 -15.99
C ALA A 30 13.64 -1.84 -17.27
N MET A 31 13.90 -2.48 -18.41
CA MET A 31 13.35 -2.05 -19.69
C MET A 31 11.82 -2.17 -19.70
N THR A 32 11.29 -3.30 -19.26
CA THR A 32 9.84 -3.52 -19.18
C THR A 32 9.18 -2.51 -18.23
N TYR A 33 9.77 -2.32 -17.06
CA TYR A 33 9.24 -1.35 -16.10
C TYR A 33 9.25 0.06 -16.68
N GLY A 34 10.36 0.45 -17.32
CA GLY A 34 10.47 1.77 -17.93
C GLY A 34 9.41 2.02 -19.00
N ARG A 35 9.07 0.98 -19.78
CA ARG A 35 8.02 1.07 -20.78
C ARG A 35 6.65 1.29 -20.16
N TYR A 36 6.39 0.69 -19.01
CA TYR A 36 5.14 0.92 -18.28
C TYR A 36 4.99 2.38 -17.87
N GLU A 37 6.04 2.99 -17.31
CA GLU A 37 5.99 4.39 -16.88
C GLU A 37 5.90 5.37 -18.04
N LYS A 38 6.49 5.00 -19.20
CA LYS A 38 6.44 5.85 -20.40
C LYS A 38 5.15 5.71 -21.20
N GLY A 39 4.33 4.73 -20.86
CA GLY A 39 3.11 4.45 -21.62
C GLY A 39 3.36 3.71 -22.93
N GLU A 40 4.58 3.21 -23.16
CA GLU A 40 4.92 2.46 -24.35
C GLU A 40 4.35 1.05 -24.33
N ARG A 41 4.08 0.52 -23.15
CA ARG A 41 3.48 -0.80 -22.95
C ARG A 41 2.52 -0.74 -21.78
N GLU A 42 1.28 -1.19 -22.03
CA GLU A 42 0.28 -1.25 -20.96
C GLU A 42 0.38 -2.60 -20.26
N PRO A 43 0.55 -2.62 -18.91
CA PRO A 43 0.55 -3.88 -18.19
C PRO A 43 -0.85 -4.51 -18.23
N SER A 44 -0.89 -5.85 -18.24
CA SER A 44 -2.16 -6.57 -18.10
C SER A 44 -2.80 -6.28 -16.75
N TYR A 45 -4.11 -6.56 -16.64
CA TYR A 45 -4.80 -6.42 -15.37
C TYR A 45 -4.12 -7.21 -14.26
N GLN A 46 -3.70 -8.44 -14.56
CA GLN A 46 -2.97 -9.28 -13.60
C GLN A 46 -1.67 -8.62 -13.15
N SER A 47 -0.95 -8.02 -14.10
CA SER A 47 0.29 -7.32 -13.78
C SER A 47 0.04 -6.10 -12.91
N VAL A 48 -1.04 -5.34 -13.18
CA VAL A 48 -1.39 -4.18 -12.37
C VAL A 48 -1.76 -4.60 -10.95
N CYS A 49 -2.51 -5.69 -10.80
CA CYS A 49 -2.85 -6.22 -9.48
C CYS A 49 -1.59 -6.66 -8.73
N TYR A 50 -0.63 -7.26 -9.41
CA TYR A 50 0.63 -7.67 -8.82
C TYR A 50 1.45 -6.44 -8.37
N ILE A 51 1.52 -5.41 -9.22
CA ILE A 51 2.19 -4.15 -8.87
C ILE A 51 1.57 -3.55 -7.60
N ALA A 52 0.25 -3.48 -7.56
CA ALA A 52 -0.47 -2.93 -6.42
C ALA A 52 -0.19 -3.74 -5.15
N GLN A 53 -0.13 -5.05 -5.26
CA GLN A 53 0.16 -5.94 -4.13
C GLN A 53 1.58 -5.74 -3.60
N VAL A 54 2.57 -5.72 -4.50
CA VAL A 54 3.98 -5.59 -4.11
C VAL A 54 4.24 -4.23 -3.46
N PHE A 55 3.68 -3.16 -4.02
CA PHE A 55 3.90 -1.80 -3.52
C PHE A 55 2.83 -1.35 -2.53
N HIS A 56 1.91 -2.23 -2.17
CA HIS A 56 0.85 -1.97 -1.19
C HIS A 56 0.05 -0.73 -1.57
N CYS A 57 -0.49 -0.74 -2.79
CA CYS A 57 -1.20 0.37 -3.39
C CYS A 57 -2.62 -0.07 -3.76
N ASN A 58 -3.52 0.90 -3.83
CA ASN A 58 -4.89 0.67 -4.31
C ASN A 58 -4.87 0.48 -5.83
N VAL A 59 -5.40 -0.64 -6.31
CA VAL A 59 -5.49 -0.91 -7.76
C VAL A 59 -6.28 0.19 -8.48
N ASP A 60 -7.36 0.67 -7.88
CA ASP A 60 -8.21 1.70 -8.47
C ASP A 60 -7.45 3.02 -8.68
N PHE A 61 -6.44 3.30 -7.87
CA PHE A 61 -5.59 4.47 -8.08
C PHE A 61 -4.84 4.37 -9.41
N LEU A 62 -4.30 3.19 -9.73
CA LEU A 62 -3.56 2.99 -10.98
C LEU A 62 -4.45 3.06 -12.22
N TYR A 63 -5.74 2.78 -12.06
CA TYR A 63 -6.72 2.89 -13.14
C TYR A 63 -7.48 4.21 -13.14
N GLY A 64 -7.10 5.16 -12.30
CA GLY A 64 -7.74 6.46 -12.26
C GLY A 64 -9.15 6.48 -11.71
N VAL A 65 -9.60 5.38 -11.12
CA VAL A 65 -10.95 5.26 -10.53
C VAL A 65 -11.00 5.94 -9.17
N SER A 66 -9.89 5.92 -8.44
CA SER A 66 -9.77 6.55 -7.12
C SER A 66 -8.54 7.44 -7.10
N ASP A 67 -8.62 8.54 -6.37
CA ASP A 67 -7.46 9.41 -6.15
C ASP A 67 -6.66 8.99 -4.92
N ASP A 68 -7.14 7.99 -4.18
CA ASP A 68 -6.47 7.48 -2.99
C ASP A 68 -5.48 6.40 -3.37
N MET A 69 -4.20 6.68 -3.16
CA MET A 69 -3.11 5.74 -3.45
C MET A 69 -3.08 4.57 -2.46
N ASP A 70 -3.50 4.79 -1.22
CA ASP A 70 -3.35 3.82 -0.15
C ASP A 70 -4.34 2.66 -0.28
N CYS A 71 -3.90 1.48 0.13
CA CYS A 71 -4.78 0.33 0.27
C CYS A 71 -5.79 0.58 1.38
N ASP A 72 -6.95 -0.09 1.29
CA ASP A 72 -7.94 -0.07 2.36
C ASP A 72 -7.68 -1.18 3.41
N TYR A 73 -6.48 -1.76 3.40
CA TYR A 73 -6.07 -2.76 4.38
C TYR A 73 -4.60 -2.56 4.76
N ILE A 74 -4.24 -3.10 5.91
CA ILE A 74 -2.87 -3.04 6.44
C ILE A 74 -2.38 -4.47 6.65
N ILE A 75 -1.13 -4.73 6.27
CA ILE A 75 -0.50 -6.04 6.46
C ILE A 75 0.36 -5.98 7.73
N ILE A 76 0.09 -6.89 8.66
CA ILE A 76 0.86 -7.03 9.90
C ILE A 76 1.46 -8.41 9.94
N SER A 77 2.79 -8.47 9.98
CA SER A 77 3.53 -9.73 9.98
C SER A 77 3.89 -10.15 11.40
N ARG A 78 3.61 -11.42 11.74
CA ARG A 78 3.99 -11.98 13.04
C ARG A 78 5.49 -11.94 13.24
N SER A 79 6.26 -12.20 12.17
CA SER A 79 7.72 -12.26 12.27
C SER A 79 8.36 -10.88 12.43
N GLU A 80 7.79 -9.85 11.81
CA GLU A 80 8.34 -8.50 11.83
C GLU A 80 7.81 -7.66 13.00
N SER A 81 6.54 -7.88 13.37
CA SER A 81 5.88 -7.10 14.41
C SER A 81 5.07 -8.02 15.33
N PRO A 82 5.75 -8.88 16.12
CA PRO A 82 5.05 -9.89 16.92
C PRO A 82 4.11 -9.31 17.96
N ASP A 83 4.49 -8.19 18.58
CA ASP A 83 3.65 -7.56 19.62
C ASP A 83 2.39 -6.97 19.03
N LEU A 84 2.51 -6.29 17.90
CA LEU A 84 1.37 -5.70 17.21
C LEU A 84 0.45 -6.80 16.68
N TYR A 85 1.03 -7.85 16.10
CA TYR A 85 0.26 -8.99 15.62
C TYR A 85 -0.56 -9.63 16.74
N ALA A 86 0.06 -9.86 17.90
CA ALA A 86 -0.60 -10.43 19.07
C ALA A 86 -1.74 -9.53 19.57
N LEU A 87 -1.51 -8.22 19.59
CA LEU A 87 -2.52 -7.26 20.02
C LEU A 87 -3.74 -7.30 19.10
N VAL A 88 -3.53 -7.33 17.78
CA VAL A 88 -4.63 -7.38 16.81
C VAL A 88 -5.41 -8.68 16.96
N GLU A 89 -4.73 -9.81 17.20
CA GLU A 89 -5.43 -11.08 17.41
C GLU A 89 -6.32 -11.04 18.65
N ILE A 90 -5.84 -10.43 19.74
CA ILE A 90 -6.63 -10.26 20.96
C ILE A 90 -7.86 -9.39 20.67
N MET A 91 -7.67 -8.30 19.94
CA MET A 91 -8.77 -7.38 19.59
C MET A 91 -9.84 -8.05 18.73
N LYS A 92 -9.45 -8.98 17.85
CA LYS A 92 -10.39 -9.74 17.04
C LYS A 92 -11.27 -10.66 17.85
N LYS A 93 -10.74 -11.19 18.96
CA LYS A 93 -11.45 -12.16 19.80
C LYS A 93 -12.31 -11.51 20.87
N ASP A 94 -12.04 -10.26 21.22
CA ASP A 94 -12.69 -9.55 22.30
C ASP A 94 -13.13 -8.16 21.83
N ALA A 95 -14.40 -8.05 21.43
CA ALA A 95 -14.95 -6.81 20.91
C ALA A 95 -14.97 -5.67 21.92
N GLU A 96 -15.21 -5.98 23.19
CA GLU A 96 -15.23 -4.99 24.25
C GLU A 96 -13.83 -4.39 24.44
N LEU A 97 -12.83 -5.24 24.54
CA LEU A 97 -11.44 -4.81 24.66
C LEU A 97 -11.01 -3.97 23.45
N SER A 98 -11.38 -4.42 22.26
CA SER A 98 -11.08 -3.70 21.02
C SER A 98 -11.65 -2.29 21.03
N ASN A 99 -12.91 -2.13 21.47
CA ASN A 99 -13.55 -0.82 21.57
C ASN A 99 -12.84 0.09 22.57
N ARG A 100 -12.49 -0.44 23.72
CA ARG A 100 -11.82 0.32 24.78
C ARG A 100 -10.44 0.79 24.33
N LEU A 101 -9.69 -0.08 23.67
CA LEU A 101 -8.36 0.26 23.17
C LEU A 101 -8.44 1.30 22.05
N THR A 102 -9.45 1.17 21.16
CA THR A 102 -9.66 2.13 20.08
C THR A 102 -9.97 3.53 20.63
N ILE A 103 -10.85 3.62 21.62
CA ILE A 103 -11.22 4.89 22.24
C ILE A 103 -10.00 5.50 22.93
N TYR A 104 -9.25 4.69 23.68
CA TYR A 104 -8.05 5.15 24.37
C TYR A 104 -7.01 5.70 23.39
N ALA A 105 -6.77 4.98 22.29
CA ALA A 105 -5.81 5.40 21.27
C ALA A 105 -6.23 6.72 20.62
N ARG A 106 -7.52 6.90 20.33
CA ARG A 106 -8.02 8.15 19.76
C ARG A 106 -7.83 9.33 20.69
N GLU A 107 -8.06 9.13 21.99
CA GLU A 107 -7.86 10.18 22.97
C GLU A 107 -6.40 10.57 23.13
N LEU A 108 -5.49 9.59 23.11
CA LEU A 108 -4.06 9.87 23.13
C LEU A 108 -3.64 10.67 21.90
N LEU A 109 -4.20 10.34 20.74
CA LEU A 109 -3.90 11.04 19.49
C LEU A 109 -4.34 12.51 19.57
N LYS A 110 -5.54 12.77 20.12
CA LYS A 110 -6.04 14.13 20.31
C LYS A 110 -5.15 14.96 21.21
N LYS A 111 -4.68 14.39 22.31
CA LYS A 111 -3.74 15.06 23.21
C LYS A 111 -2.44 15.42 22.51
N ARG A 112 -1.98 14.55 21.66
CA ARG A 112 -0.75 14.74 20.90
C ARG A 112 -0.88 15.88 19.87
N GLU A 113 -2.05 15.99 19.23
CA GLU A 113 -2.33 17.03 18.25
C GLU A 113 -2.51 18.41 18.89
N ASN A 114 -2.93 18.45 20.14
CA ASN A 114 -3.18 19.69 20.89
C ASN A 114 -1.95 20.21 21.63
N THR A 115 -0.83 19.53 21.54
CA THR A 115 0.46 19.98 22.08
C THR A 115 1.42 20.42 20.95
#